data_0c83c1d80f26de73c42da5edba09308a
#
_entry.id   0c83c1d80f26de73c42da5edba09308a
#
_cell.length_a   1.000
_cell.length_b   1.000
_cell.length_c   1.000
_cell.angle_alpha   90.00
_cell.angle_beta   90.00
_cell.angle_gamma   90.00
#
_symmetry.space_group_name_H-M   'P 1'
#
loop_
_entity.id
_entity.type
_entity.pdbx_description
1 polymer ?
#
loop_
_entity_poly.entity_id
_entity_poly.type
_entity_poly.pdbx_seq_one_letter_code
_entity_poly.pdbx_strand_id
1 'polypeptide(L)'
;HNLTDIDEPSHAVYNTTTMNGDEPTVYNLGIHFEEISHQNGTCYWLDTDLMTLLGYTDYPTFHKVILKAVSSCSGLEIDPFDDFIRYHHTNANGIEGYFKLTRLACFLVTQQADQSKQEVRMLQYCLANMADSLMGHDELERLEIRGKLSQEEKSLASTAKTHGVINYAFFKDKGYRGMYNMSLSDLKRCKHFITKNGTLYDRMSTTELAANLFRITQTKERIKTHHIQGQTELENAAY
;
A
#
# COMPACT_ATOMS: atom_id res chain seq x y z
N HIS A 1 38.27 -14.76 -5.74
CA HIS A 1 37.56 -14.72 -4.48
C HIS A 1 36.11 -15.05 -4.75
N ASN A 2 35.78 -16.27 -4.37
CA ASN A 2 34.44 -16.86 -4.49
C ASN A 2 33.50 -16.23 -3.47
N LEU A 3 32.36 -15.74 -3.94
CA LEU A 3 31.15 -15.53 -3.14
C LEU A 3 30.08 -16.42 -3.76
N THR A 4 29.95 -17.59 -3.21
CA THR A 4 28.81 -18.47 -3.34
C THR A 4 27.96 -18.22 -2.12
N ASP A 5 27.05 -17.26 -2.19
CA ASP A 5 25.91 -17.18 -1.29
C ASP A 5 24.84 -18.12 -1.84
N ILE A 6 24.82 -19.29 -1.27
CA ILE A 6 23.75 -20.26 -1.43
C ILE A 6 22.71 -19.86 -0.38
N ASP A 7 21.65 -19.16 -0.82
CA ASP A 7 20.44 -19.04 -0.02
C ASP A 7 19.83 -20.44 0.14
N GLU A 8 20.02 -21.02 1.31
CA GLU A 8 19.29 -22.22 1.71
C GLU A 8 17.81 -21.88 1.80
N PRO A 9 16.93 -22.61 1.09
CA PRO A 9 15.51 -22.51 1.35
C PRO A 9 15.25 -23.03 2.77
N SER A 10 14.64 -22.21 3.60
CA SER A 10 14.12 -22.60 4.89
C SER A 10 13.08 -23.71 4.66
N HIS A 11 13.54 -24.96 4.67
CA HIS A 11 12.68 -26.13 4.65
C HIS A 11 12.03 -26.29 6.02
N ALA A 12 10.96 -25.56 6.27
CA ALA A 12 10.01 -25.96 7.26
C ALA A 12 9.27 -27.19 6.70
N VAL A 13 9.73 -28.37 7.07
CA VAL A 13 8.98 -29.62 6.87
C VAL A 13 7.76 -29.53 7.77
N TYR A 14 6.63 -29.13 7.19
CA TYR A 14 5.36 -29.16 7.90
C TYR A 14 4.93 -30.60 8.06
N ASN A 15 5.42 -31.24 9.13
CA ASN A 15 4.73 -32.36 9.71
C ASN A 15 3.38 -31.83 10.19
N THR A 16 2.30 -32.38 9.63
CA THR A 16 0.97 -32.35 10.22
C THR A 16 0.98 -33.13 11.54
N THR A 17 1.85 -32.72 12.46
CA THR A 17 1.77 -33.18 13.84
C THR A 17 0.74 -32.29 14.49
N THR A 18 -0.43 -32.83 14.72
CA THR A 18 -1.43 -32.38 15.66
C THR A 18 -0.73 -31.83 16.91
N MET A 19 -0.51 -30.55 16.96
CA MET A 19 -0.15 -29.86 18.18
C MET A 19 -1.37 -29.94 19.09
N ASN A 20 -1.25 -30.75 20.14
CA ASN A 20 -2.09 -30.80 21.31
C ASN A 20 -3.38 -30.00 21.29
N GLY A 21 -4.51 -30.62 20.89
CA GLY A 21 -5.85 -30.27 21.35
C GLY A 21 -6.46 -28.93 20.92
N ASP A 22 -5.71 -28.09 20.22
CA ASP A 22 -6.22 -26.79 19.75
C ASP A 22 -6.76 -26.92 18.31
N GLU A 23 -8.05 -26.69 18.15
CA GLU A 23 -8.63 -26.46 16.83
C GLU A 23 -7.88 -25.34 16.12
N PRO A 24 -7.68 -25.43 14.78
CA PRO A 24 -7.00 -24.38 14.04
C PRO A 24 -7.75 -23.07 14.22
N THR A 25 -7.12 -22.09 14.87
CA THR A 25 -7.69 -20.76 15.03
C THR A 25 -7.42 -19.91 13.79
N VAL A 26 -8.24 -18.90 13.54
CA VAL A 26 -8.03 -17.91 12.48
C VAL A 26 -6.63 -17.29 12.58
N TYR A 27 -6.19 -16.99 13.79
CA TYR A 27 -4.87 -16.42 14.07
C TYR A 27 -3.73 -17.35 13.67
N ASN A 28 -3.81 -18.64 14.04
CA ASN A 28 -2.78 -19.64 13.68
C ASN A 28 -2.69 -19.85 12.18
N LEU A 29 -3.82 -19.86 11.47
CA LEU A 29 -3.83 -19.98 10.01
C LEU A 29 -3.19 -18.75 9.33
N GLY A 30 -3.44 -17.57 9.84
CA GLY A 30 -2.82 -16.34 9.35
C GLY A 30 -1.30 -16.34 9.52
N ILE A 31 -0.79 -16.78 10.66
CA ILE A 31 0.65 -16.95 10.89
C ILE A 31 1.21 -17.95 9.90
N HIS A 32 0.59 -19.11 9.77
CA HIS A 32 1.02 -20.18 8.86
C HIS A 32 1.03 -19.70 7.39
N PHE A 33 0.04 -18.92 6.99
CA PHE A 33 0.03 -18.31 5.67
C PHE A 33 1.26 -17.43 5.42
N GLU A 34 1.66 -16.62 6.38
CA GLU A 34 2.86 -15.78 6.25
C GLU A 34 4.16 -16.63 6.26
N GLU A 35 4.22 -17.67 7.09
CA GLU A 35 5.40 -18.54 7.20
C GLU A 35 5.71 -19.31 5.92
N ILE A 36 4.70 -19.71 5.14
CA ILE A 36 4.88 -20.39 3.85
C ILE A 36 5.17 -19.45 2.68
N SER A 37 5.26 -18.15 2.94
CA SER A 37 5.66 -17.16 1.92
C SER A 37 7.15 -17.27 1.59
N HIS A 38 7.47 -16.92 0.36
CA HIS A 38 8.85 -16.85 -0.14
C HIS A 38 9.23 -15.39 -0.36
N GLN A 39 10.48 -15.06 -0.02
CA GLN A 39 11.06 -13.73 -0.20
C GLN A 39 12.23 -13.83 -1.18
N ASN A 40 12.07 -13.29 -2.38
CA ASN A 40 13.14 -13.17 -3.36
C ASN A 40 12.94 -11.88 -4.16
N GLY A 41 13.26 -10.75 -3.55
CA GLY A 41 12.98 -9.42 -4.10
C GLY A 41 11.50 -9.02 -4.01
N THR A 42 10.58 -9.99 -4.11
CA THR A 42 9.14 -9.83 -3.91
C THR A 42 8.60 -10.95 -3.03
N CYS A 43 7.53 -10.69 -2.29
CA CYS A 43 6.85 -11.69 -1.50
C CYS A 43 5.86 -12.48 -2.38
N TYR A 44 5.95 -13.81 -2.37
CA TYR A 44 5.05 -14.67 -3.13
C TYR A 44 4.80 -16.01 -2.42
N TRP A 45 3.75 -16.69 -2.83
CA TRP A 45 3.36 -18.04 -2.40
C TRP A 45 3.40 -18.99 -3.58
N LEU A 46 3.83 -20.23 -3.36
CA LEU A 46 3.66 -21.29 -4.35
C LEU A 46 2.22 -21.78 -4.29
N ASP A 47 1.64 -22.04 -5.45
CA ASP A 47 0.26 -22.51 -5.57
C ASP A 47 0.03 -23.86 -4.87
N THR A 48 1.03 -24.74 -4.86
CA THR A 48 0.98 -26.01 -4.13
C THR A 48 0.95 -25.85 -2.62
N ASP A 49 1.61 -24.82 -2.08
CA ASP A 49 1.60 -24.51 -0.65
C ASP A 49 0.25 -23.91 -0.24
N LEU A 50 -0.28 -22.99 -1.04
CA LEU A 50 -1.61 -22.43 -0.83
C LEU A 50 -2.69 -23.52 -0.93
N MET A 51 -2.58 -24.42 -1.89
CA MET A 51 -3.45 -25.58 -2.05
C MET A 51 -3.56 -26.37 -0.73
N THR A 52 -2.43 -26.74 -0.16
CA THR A 52 -2.35 -27.49 1.08
C THR A 52 -2.93 -26.71 2.26
N LEU A 53 -2.61 -25.42 2.38
CA LEU A 53 -3.12 -24.55 3.42
C LEU A 53 -4.65 -24.43 3.38
N LEU A 54 -5.24 -24.38 2.18
CA LEU A 54 -6.69 -24.30 2.00
C LEU A 54 -7.41 -25.67 2.10
N GLY A 55 -6.69 -26.73 2.44
CA GLY A 55 -7.27 -28.05 2.65
C GLY A 55 -7.63 -28.80 1.36
N TYR A 56 -7.00 -28.44 0.23
CA TYR A 56 -7.11 -29.20 -1.01
C TYR A 56 -6.02 -30.27 -1.08
N THR A 57 -6.38 -31.44 -1.59
CA THR A 57 -5.46 -32.56 -1.75
C THR A 57 -5.20 -32.94 -3.21
N ASP A 58 -6.01 -32.41 -4.13
CA ASP A 58 -5.97 -32.68 -5.56
C ASP A 58 -5.63 -31.41 -6.34
N TYR A 59 -4.44 -31.37 -6.94
CA TYR A 59 -3.99 -30.19 -7.68
C TYR A 59 -4.86 -29.86 -8.89
N PRO A 60 -5.31 -30.82 -9.74
CA PRO A 60 -6.21 -30.48 -10.84
C PRO A 60 -7.49 -29.75 -10.41
N THR A 61 -8.07 -30.13 -9.28
CA THR A 61 -9.21 -29.43 -8.68
C THR A 61 -8.84 -28.01 -8.24
N PHE A 62 -7.72 -27.87 -7.54
CA PHE A 62 -7.23 -26.57 -7.09
C PHE A 62 -6.82 -25.65 -8.26
N HIS A 63 -6.20 -26.22 -9.28
CA HIS A 63 -5.85 -25.49 -10.51
C HIS A 63 -7.08 -24.84 -11.18
N LYS A 64 -8.23 -25.51 -11.19
CA LYS A 64 -9.49 -24.93 -11.67
C LYS A 64 -9.92 -23.71 -10.85
N VAL A 65 -9.68 -23.72 -9.54
CA VAL A 65 -9.95 -22.57 -8.67
C VAL A 65 -9.05 -21.40 -9.04
N ILE A 66 -7.75 -21.65 -9.27
CA ILE A 66 -6.82 -20.63 -9.74
C ILE A 66 -7.28 -20.02 -11.06
N LEU A 67 -7.69 -20.85 -12.03
CA LEU A 67 -8.18 -20.37 -13.33
C LEU A 67 -9.46 -19.54 -13.20
N LYS A 68 -10.34 -19.87 -12.25
CA LYS A 68 -11.52 -19.02 -11.94
C LYS A 68 -11.10 -17.66 -11.40
N ALA A 69 -10.10 -17.62 -10.53
CA ALA A 69 -9.57 -16.36 -10.00
C ALA A 69 -8.93 -15.52 -11.12
N VAL A 70 -8.15 -16.11 -12.00
CA VAL A 70 -7.62 -15.44 -13.20
C VAL A 70 -8.75 -14.87 -14.06
N SER A 71 -9.80 -15.67 -14.31
CA SER A 71 -10.96 -15.26 -15.12
C SER A 71 -11.75 -14.12 -14.46
N SER A 72 -11.75 -14.01 -13.13
CA SER A 72 -12.43 -12.92 -12.42
C SER A 72 -11.80 -11.55 -12.69
N CYS A 73 -10.55 -11.51 -13.17
CA CYS A 73 -9.85 -10.29 -13.58
C CYS A 73 -10.20 -9.83 -14.99
N SER A 74 -10.99 -10.61 -15.74
CA SER A 74 -11.39 -10.27 -17.11
C SER A 74 -12.19 -8.97 -17.16
N GLY A 75 -11.84 -8.09 -18.09
CA GLY A 75 -12.51 -6.80 -18.27
C GLY A 75 -12.11 -5.69 -17.30
N LEU A 76 -11.11 -5.91 -16.43
CA LEU A 76 -10.62 -4.92 -15.46
C LEU A 76 -9.43 -4.08 -15.95
N GLU A 77 -9.05 -4.17 -17.23
CA GLU A 77 -7.88 -3.47 -17.81
C GLU A 77 -6.56 -3.72 -17.05
N ILE A 78 -6.45 -4.90 -16.43
CA ILE A 78 -5.25 -5.36 -15.73
C ILE A 78 -4.78 -6.68 -16.34
N ASP A 79 -3.45 -6.93 -16.32
CA ASP A 79 -2.92 -8.25 -16.68
C ASP A 79 -2.91 -9.13 -15.42
N PRO A 80 -3.74 -10.18 -15.33
CA PRO A 80 -3.75 -11.05 -14.16
C PRO A 80 -2.42 -11.78 -13.97
N PHE A 81 -1.58 -11.92 -14.99
CA PHE A 81 -0.28 -12.59 -14.89
C PHE A 81 0.81 -11.76 -14.23
N ASP A 82 0.54 -10.50 -13.87
CA ASP A 82 1.37 -9.74 -12.95
C ASP A 82 1.27 -10.29 -11.51
N ASP A 83 0.12 -10.87 -11.16
CA ASP A 83 -0.16 -11.43 -9.83
C ASP A 83 -0.16 -12.97 -9.82
N PHE A 84 -0.56 -13.61 -10.91
CA PHE A 84 -0.51 -15.05 -11.15
C PHE A 84 0.68 -15.38 -12.04
N ILE A 85 1.89 -15.33 -11.48
CA ILE A 85 3.14 -15.45 -12.23
C ILE A 85 3.36 -16.90 -12.63
N ARG A 86 3.46 -17.19 -13.91
CA ARG A 86 3.71 -18.55 -14.42
C ARG A 86 5.07 -19.05 -13.96
N TYR A 87 5.06 -20.15 -13.23
CA TYR A 87 6.27 -20.77 -12.70
C TYR A 87 6.05 -22.27 -12.47
N HIS A 88 6.64 -23.10 -13.33
CA HIS A 88 6.58 -24.55 -13.15
C HIS A 88 7.55 -25.01 -12.05
N HIS A 89 7.04 -25.78 -11.10
CA HIS A 89 7.82 -26.33 -9.98
C HIS A 89 7.22 -27.64 -9.52
N THR A 90 8.01 -28.40 -8.76
CA THR A 90 7.56 -29.63 -8.08
C THR A 90 7.83 -29.49 -6.59
N ASN A 91 6.81 -29.69 -5.76
CA ASN A 91 6.98 -29.62 -4.31
C ASN A 91 7.63 -30.89 -3.74
N ALA A 92 7.93 -30.89 -2.43
CA ALA A 92 8.56 -32.02 -1.74
C ALA A 92 7.74 -33.34 -1.80
N ASN A 93 6.43 -33.27 -2.03
CA ASN A 93 5.53 -34.42 -2.17
C ASN A 93 5.36 -34.88 -3.63
N GLY A 94 6.12 -34.31 -4.58
CA GLY A 94 6.06 -34.65 -5.99
C GLY A 94 4.86 -34.05 -6.73
N ILE A 95 4.17 -33.09 -6.14
CA ILE A 95 3.05 -32.39 -6.77
C ILE A 95 3.60 -31.27 -7.65
N GLU A 96 3.22 -31.28 -8.92
CA GLU A 96 3.57 -30.23 -9.87
C GLU A 96 2.65 -29.01 -9.70
N GLY A 97 3.25 -27.82 -9.56
CA GLY A 97 2.58 -26.54 -9.55
C GLY A 97 3.03 -25.67 -10.71
N TYR A 98 2.26 -24.63 -11.00
CA TYR A 98 2.46 -23.80 -12.21
C TYR A 98 2.46 -22.30 -11.94
N PHE A 99 2.29 -21.89 -10.68
CA PHE A 99 2.20 -20.46 -10.34
C PHE A 99 2.98 -20.08 -9.08
N LYS A 100 3.59 -18.89 -9.16
CA LYS A 100 3.86 -18.05 -8.00
C LYS A 100 2.72 -17.06 -7.87
N LEU A 101 2.18 -16.88 -6.68
CA LEU A 101 1.03 -16.04 -6.39
C LEU A 101 1.45 -14.87 -5.52
N THR A 102 1.09 -13.66 -5.88
CA THR A 102 1.18 -12.51 -4.98
C THR A 102 0.13 -12.65 -3.87
N ARG A 103 0.22 -11.81 -2.83
CA ARG A 103 -0.81 -11.77 -1.77
C ARG A 103 -2.19 -11.47 -2.36
N LEU A 104 -2.29 -10.58 -3.33
CA LEU A 104 -3.54 -10.29 -4.04
C LEU A 104 -4.07 -11.51 -4.78
N ALA A 105 -3.21 -12.25 -5.49
CA ALA A 105 -3.60 -13.49 -6.16
C ALA A 105 -4.10 -14.53 -5.15
N CYS A 106 -3.42 -14.69 -4.00
CA CYS A 106 -3.88 -15.57 -2.93
C CYS A 106 -5.28 -15.19 -2.41
N PHE A 107 -5.55 -13.90 -2.27
CA PHE A 107 -6.87 -13.40 -1.87
C PHE A 107 -7.94 -13.74 -2.93
N LEU A 108 -7.66 -13.50 -4.20
CA LEU A 108 -8.58 -13.80 -5.29
C LEU A 108 -8.85 -15.30 -5.44
N VAL A 109 -7.82 -16.15 -5.29
CA VAL A 109 -7.98 -17.62 -5.26
C VAL A 109 -8.86 -18.05 -4.10
N THR A 110 -8.62 -17.52 -2.92
CA THR A 110 -9.39 -17.86 -1.71
C THR A 110 -10.86 -17.52 -1.86
N GLN A 111 -11.17 -16.42 -2.56
CA GLN A 111 -12.56 -16.04 -2.87
C GLN A 111 -13.27 -17.00 -3.82
N GLN A 112 -12.54 -17.66 -4.71
CA GLN A 112 -13.09 -18.64 -5.67
C GLN A 112 -13.08 -20.06 -5.12
N ALA A 113 -12.44 -20.29 -3.98
CA ALA A 113 -12.31 -21.60 -3.36
C ALA A 113 -13.62 -22.06 -2.70
N ASP A 114 -13.67 -23.33 -2.34
CA ASP A 114 -14.84 -23.95 -1.71
C ASP A 114 -15.09 -23.37 -0.32
N GLN A 115 -16.14 -22.59 -0.18
CA GLN A 115 -16.53 -21.90 1.06
C GLN A 115 -17.02 -22.85 2.16
N SER A 116 -17.26 -24.12 1.87
CA SER A 116 -17.58 -25.13 2.89
C SER A 116 -16.35 -25.52 3.71
N LYS A 117 -15.15 -25.31 3.18
CA LYS A 117 -13.89 -25.56 3.88
C LYS A 117 -13.62 -24.47 4.93
N GLN A 118 -13.33 -24.91 6.16
CA GLN A 118 -13.05 -24.01 7.26
C GLN A 118 -11.78 -23.17 7.01
N GLU A 119 -10.74 -23.78 6.46
CA GLU A 119 -9.47 -23.14 6.12
C GLU A 119 -9.67 -22.00 5.11
N VAL A 120 -10.54 -22.17 4.14
CA VAL A 120 -10.89 -21.15 3.15
C VAL A 120 -11.53 -19.94 3.83
N ARG A 121 -12.53 -20.14 4.66
CA ARG A 121 -13.20 -19.07 5.41
C ARG A 121 -12.25 -18.33 6.35
N MET A 122 -11.39 -19.08 7.05
CA MET A 122 -10.39 -18.53 7.96
C MET A 122 -9.39 -17.65 7.22
N LEU A 123 -8.85 -18.09 6.07
CA LEU A 123 -7.89 -17.32 5.29
C LEU A 123 -8.55 -16.07 4.69
N GLN A 124 -9.79 -16.16 4.21
CA GLN A 124 -10.55 -14.99 3.75
C GLN A 124 -10.64 -13.92 4.84
N TYR A 125 -11.01 -14.33 6.05
CA TYR A 125 -11.11 -13.40 7.18
C TYR A 125 -9.75 -12.77 7.51
N CYS A 126 -8.68 -13.57 7.57
CA CYS A 126 -7.32 -13.07 7.80
C CYS A 126 -6.90 -12.03 6.79
N LEU A 127 -7.07 -12.32 5.50
CA LEU A 127 -6.65 -11.42 4.42
C LEU A 127 -7.48 -10.13 4.40
N ALA A 128 -8.78 -10.22 4.64
CA ALA A 128 -9.67 -9.06 4.76
C ALA A 128 -9.28 -8.19 5.97
N ASN A 129 -9.01 -8.81 7.11
CA ASN A 129 -8.59 -8.09 8.33
C ASN A 129 -7.22 -7.40 8.17
N MET A 130 -6.29 -8.02 7.45
CA MET A 130 -5.00 -7.41 7.12
C MET A 130 -5.18 -6.18 6.23
N ALA A 131 -6.02 -6.26 5.20
CA ALA A 131 -6.34 -5.14 4.33
C ALA A 131 -6.99 -3.98 5.11
N ASP A 132 -7.96 -4.28 5.98
CA ASP A 132 -8.62 -3.30 6.84
C ASP A 132 -7.62 -2.62 7.78
N SER A 133 -6.72 -3.38 8.40
CA SER A 133 -5.69 -2.85 9.30
C SER A 133 -4.69 -1.94 8.57
N LEU A 134 -4.28 -2.30 7.35
CA LEU A 134 -3.40 -1.47 6.53
C LEU A 134 -4.08 -0.17 6.09
N MET A 135 -5.34 -0.23 5.68
CA MET A 135 -6.13 0.96 5.32
C MET A 135 -6.32 1.89 6.52
N GLY A 136 -6.63 1.34 7.70
CA GLY A 136 -6.76 2.11 8.94
C GLY A 136 -5.45 2.78 9.36
N HIS A 137 -4.31 2.10 9.19
CA HIS A 137 -2.99 2.67 9.47
C HIS A 137 -2.64 3.82 8.51
N ASP A 138 -2.88 3.66 7.22
CA ASP A 138 -2.68 4.71 6.21
C ASP A 138 -3.54 5.94 6.50
N GLU A 139 -4.80 5.76 6.91
CA GLU A 139 -5.68 6.87 7.27
C GLU A 139 -5.22 7.60 8.54
N LEU A 140 -4.73 6.88 9.56
CA LEU A 140 -4.16 7.51 10.76
C LEU A 140 -2.90 8.33 10.43
N GLU A 141 -2.00 7.77 9.61
CA GLU A 141 -0.82 8.49 9.13
C GLU A 141 -1.22 9.72 8.32
N ARG A 142 -2.19 9.58 7.43
CA ARG A 142 -2.73 10.69 6.64
C ARG A 142 -3.28 11.81 7.51
N LEU A 143 -4.05 11.48 8.56
CA LEU A 143 -4.60 12.45 9.50
C LEU A 143 -3.50 13.15 10.31
N GLU A 144 -2.46 12.43 10.72
CA GLU A 144 -1.31 12.99 11.43
C GLU A 144 -0.54 14.00 10.58
N ILE A 145 -0.21 13.63 9.33
CA ILE A 145 0.47 14.52 8.38
C ILE A 145 -0.40 15.75 8.08
N ARG A 146 -1.71 15.56 7.90
CA ARG A 146 -2.67 16.66 7.69
C ARG A 146 -2.68 17.64 8.88
N GLY A 147 -2.62 17.12 10.10
CA GLY A 147 -2.53 17.94 11.31
C GLY A 147 -1.25 18.76 11.34
N LYS A 148 -0.10 18.15 11.09
CA LYS A 148 1.20 18.81 10.99
C LYS A 148 1.20 19.87 9.88
N LEU A 149 0.66 19.55 8.72
CA LEU A 149 0.56 20.46 7.58
C LEU A 149 -0.26 21.72 7.92
N SER A 150 -1.38 21.56 8.61
CA SER A 150 -2.21 22.68 9.04
C SER A 150 -1.49 23.62 10.03
N GLN A 151 -0.70 23.07 10.94
CA GLN A 151 0.12 23.83 11.88
C GLN A 151 1.25 24.57 11.17
N GLU A 152 1.96 23.88 10.28
CA GLU A 152 3.07 24.47 9.52
C GLU A 152 2.59 25.54 8.53
N GLU A 153 1.40 25.40 7.94
CA GLU A 153 0.80 26.45 7.09
C GLU A 153 0.51 27.72 7.90
N LYS A 154 -0.02 27.60 9.13
CA LYS A 154 -0.22 28.73 10.02
C LYS A 154 1.11 29.40 10.39
N SER A 155 2.13 28.59 10.69
CA SER A 155 3.47 29.07 10.99
C SER A 155 4.12 29.79 9.80
N LEU A 156 3.97 29.25 8.60
CA LEU A 156 4.44 29.88 7.36
C LEU A 156 3.73 31.22 7.13
N ALA A 157 2.40 31.27 7.30
CA ALA A 157 1.63 32.50 7.17
C ALA A 157 2.10 33.60 8.12
N SER A 158 2.38 33.24 9.36
CA SER A 158 2.95 34.16 10.37
C SER A 158 4.34 34.64 9.95
N THR A 159 5.22 33.74 9.54
CA THR A 159 6.57 34.07 9.05
C THR A 159 6.51 35.00 7.82
N ALA A 160 5.70 34.67 6.84
CA ALA A 160 5.53 35.47 5.64
C ALA A 160 5.02 36.90 5.96
N LYS A 161 4.04 37.00 6.85
CA LYS A 161 3.51 38.31 7.28
C LYS A 161 4.57 39.12 8.00
N THR A 162 5.33 38.55 8.89
CA THR A 162 6.42 39.23 9.61
C THR A 162 7.53 39.70 8.69
N HIS A 163 7.75 39.01 7.56
CA HIS A 163 8.77 39.35 6.57
C HIS A 163 8.25 40.23 5.40
N GLY A 164 7.01 40.70 5.47
CA GLY A 164 6.49 41.73 4.59
C GLY A 164 5.52 41.28 3.51
N VAL A 165 4.92 40.08 3.63
CA VAL A 165 3.80 39.67 2.76
C VAL A 165 2.56 40.52 3.12
N ILE A 166 2.06 41.24 2.12
CA ILE A 166 0.84 42.04 2.24
C ILE A 166 -0.37 41.20 1.76
N ASN A 167 -0.23 40.52 0.63
CA ASN A 167 -1.26 39.67 0.06
C ASN A 167 -0.88 38.19 0.20
N TYR A 168 -1.37 37.57 1.25
CA TYR A 168 -1.10 36.17 1.52
C TYR A 168 -1.69 35.21 0.48
N ALA A 169 -2.81 35.58 -0.14
CA ALA A 169 -3.44 34.76 -1.17
C ALA A 169 -2.53 34.59 -2.40
N PHE A 170 -1.85 35.63 -2.83
CA PHE A 170 -0.88 35.57 -3.92
C PHE A 170 0.37 34.75 -3.52
N PHE A 171 0.88 34.96 -2.33
CA PHE A 171 1.99 34.18 -1.80
C PHE A 171 1.66 32.68 -1.77
N LYS A 172 0.48 32.33 -1.26
CA LYS A 172 -0.02 30.95 -1.22
C LYS A 172 -0.17 30.35 -2.61
N ASP A 173 -0.77 31.09 -3.55
CA ASP A 173 -0.92 30.67 -4.95
C ASP A 173 0.43 30.39 -5.63
N LYS A 174 1.44 31.20 -5.38
CA LYS A 174 2.81 30.98 -5.88
C LYS A 174 3.40 29.67 -5.40
N GLY A 175 3.21 29.32 -4.12
CA GLY A 175 3.66 28.05 -3.59
C GLY A 175 3.01 26.83 -4.27
N TYR A 176 1.73 26.91 -4.58
CA TYR A 176 1.06 25.87 -5.36
C TYR A 176 1.51 25.80 -6.81
N ARG A 177 1.76 26.95 -7.46
CA ARG A 177 2.32 26.98 -8.81
C ARG A 177 3.69 26.33 -8.89
N GLY A 178 4.55 26.54 -7.90
CA GLY A 178 5.86 25.88 -7.85
C GLY A 178 5.78 24.37 -7.77
N MET A 179 4.82 23.84 -7.02
CA MET A 179 4.68 22.39 -6.82
C MET A 179 3.85 21.71 -7.90
N TYR A 180 2.74 22.31 -8.32
CA TYR A 180 1.74 21.70 -9.20
C TYR A 180 1.76 22.23 -10.63
N ASN A 181 2.56 23.26 -10.92
CA ASN A 181 2.54 23.98 -12.18
C ASN A 181 1.15 24.50 -12.58
N MET A 182 0.32 24.80 -11.61
CA MET A 182 -1.03 25.36 -11.80
C MET A 182 -1.42 26.26 -10.63
N SER A 183 -2.40 27.13 -10.86
CA SER A 183 -2.93 27.99 -9.80
C SER A 183 -3.66 27.17 -8.73
N LEU A 184 -3.77 27.71 -7.51
CA LEU A 184 -4.57 27.12 -6.45
C LEU A 184 -6.05 26.93 -6.87
N SER A 185 -6.58 27.87 -7.66
CA SER A 185 -7.94 27.78 -8.21
C SER A 185 -8.10 26.61 -9.17
N ASP A 186 -7.13 26.40 -10.06
CA ASP A 186 -7.14 25.27 -11.00
C ASP A 186 -6.96 23.94 -10.27
N LEU A 187 -6.07 23.89 -9.27
CA LEU A 187 -5.87 22.70 -8.45
C LEU A 187 -7.16 22.30 -7.72
N LYS A 188 -7.87 23.25 -7.14
CA LYS A 188 -9.17 23.01 -6.50
C LYS A 188 -10.18 22.42 -7.48
N ARG A 189 -10.20 22.93 -8.71
CA ARG A 189 -11.06 22.43 -9.78
C ARG A 189 -10.70 21.00 -10.18
N CYS A 190 -9.43 20.73 -10.40
CA CYS A 190 -8.93 19.38 -10.74
C CYS A 190 -9.25 18.35 -9.66
N LYS A 191 -9.21 18.74 -8.40
CA LYS A 191 -9.52 17.86 -7.26
C LYS A 191 -11.02 17.81 -6.92
N HIS A 192 -11.87 18.42 -7.73
CA HIS A 192 -13.31 18.49 -7.48
C HIS A 192 -13.65 19.02 -6.06
N PHE A 193 -12.87 19.98 -5.60
CA PHE A 193 -13.04 20.58 -4.28
C PHE A 193 -14.17 21.60 -4.28
N ILE A 194 -15.26 21.27 -3.57
CA ILE A 194 -16.40 22.16 -3.36
C ILE A 194 -16.33 22.67 -1.91
N THR A 195 -16.22 23.99 -1.75
CA THR A 195 -15.87 24.69 -0.51
C THR A 195 -16.86 24.57 0.66
N LYS A 196 -17.92 23.80 0.55
CA LYS A 196 -18.97 23.81 1.59
C LYS A 196 -18.56 23.14 2.90
N ASN A 197 -17.65 22.17 2.90
CA ASN A 197 -17.15 21.52 4.12
C ASN A 197 -15.73 20.96 3.88
N GLY A 198 -14.77 21.36 4.69
CA GLY A 198 -13.42 20.80 4.69
C GLY A 198 -12.36 21.70 4.03
N THR A 199 -11.16 21.17 3.88
CA THR A 199 -10.01 21.84 3.25
C THR A 199 -9.56 21.09 2.01
N LEU A 200 -8.76 21.73 1.16
CA LEU A 200 -8.16 21.08 -0.01
C LEU A 200 -7.33 19.84 0.40
N TYR A 201 -6.76 19.84 1.60
CA TYR A 201 -5.99 18.72 2.14
C TYR A 201 -6.83 17.44 2.31
N ASP A 202 -8.15 17.55 2.47
CA ASP A 202 -9.06 16.40 2.55
C ASP A 202 -9.17 15.62 1.22
N ARG A 203 -8.69 16.22 0.12
CA ARG A 203 -8.64 15.63 -1.22
C ARG A 203 -7.23 15.19 -1.65
N MET A 204 -6.30 15.10 -0.70
CA MET A 204 -4.91 14.72 -0.94
C MET A 204 -4.59 13.36 -0.35
N SER A 205 -3.81 12.57 -1.10
CA SER A 205 -3.22 11.33 -0.58
C SER A 205 -2.17 11.61 0.49
N THR A 206 -1.80 10.58 1.25
CA THR A 206 -0.71 10.66 2.25
C THR A 206 0.59 11.20 1.64
N THR A 207 1.00 10.70 0.48
CA THR A 207 2.19 11.16 -0.24
C THR A 207 2.09 12.63 -0.65
N GLU A 208 0.93 13.06 -1.14
CA GLU A 208 0.71 14.45 -1.56
C GLU A 208 0.72 15.42 -0.37
N LEU A 209 0.13 15.02 0.76
CA LEU A 209 0.19 15.77 2.01
C LEU A 209 1.63 15.91 2.51
N ALA A 210 2.42 14.83 2.47
CA ALA A 210 3.83 14.85 2.86
C ALA A 210 4.65 15.79 1.96
N ALA A 211 4.42 15.78 0.66
CA ALA A 211 5.07 16.68 -0.29
C ALA A 211 4.71 18.14 -0.02
N ASN A 212 3.46 18.46 0.30
CA ASN A 212 3.05 19.80 0.70
C ASN A 212 3.67 20.24 2.03
N LEU A 213 3.76 19.33 3.01
CA LEU A 213 4.44 19.61 4.27
C LEU A 213 5.90 19.95 4.04
N PHE A 214 6.59 19.17 3.23
CA PHE A 214 7.98 19.44 2.84
C PHE A 214 8.12 20.83 2.18
N ARG A 215 7.30 21.14 1.18
CA ARG A 215 7.30 22.43 0.51
C ARG A 215 7.16 23.60 1.51
N ILE A 216 6.18 23.52 2.39
CA ILE A 216 5.89 24.57 3.38
C ILE A 216 7.04 24.76 4.36
N THR A 217 7.59 23.66 4.87
CA THR A 217 8.73 23.71 5.80
C THR A 217 9.99 24.25 5.13
N GLN A 218 10.27 23.85 3.90
CA GLN A 218 11.40 24.37 3.12
C GLN A 218 11.25 25.87 2.80
N THR A 219 10.06 26.31 2.41
CA THR A 219 9.78 27.73 2.17
C THR A 219 10.00 28.56 3.43
N LYS A 220 9.47 28.11 4.55
CA LYS A 220 9.65 28.76 5.85
C LYS A 220 11.11 28.86 6.26
N GLU A 221 11.86 27.79 6.12
CA GLU A 221 13.29 27.73 6.46
C GLU A 221 14.10 28.66 5.56
N ARG A 222 13.84 28.64 4.24
CA ARG A 222 14.49 29.53 3.27
C ARG A 222 14.27 31.01 3.59
N ILE A 223 13.03 31.39 3.94
CA ILE A 223 12.71 32.76 4.35
C ILE A 223 13.54 33.20 5.56
N LYS A 224 13.63 32.36 6.58
CA LYS A 224 14.37 32.63 7.81
C LYS A 224 15.87 32.67 7.58
N THR A 225 16.43 31.66 6.93
CA THR A 225 17.88 31.53 6.73
C THR A 225 18.46 32.61 5.84
N HIS A 226 17.74 32.99 4.77
CA HIS A 226 18.20 34.02 3.84
C HIS A 226 17.65 35.41 4.16
N HIS A 227 16.93 35.60 5.27
CA HIS A 227 16.34 36.87 5.67
C HIS A 227 15.54 37.55 4.57
N ILE A 228 14.76 36.79 3.79
CA ILE A 228 14.01 37.27 2.65
C ILE A 228 12.91 38.21 3.12
N GLN A 229 12.78 39.35 2.46
CA GLN A 229 11.83 40.43 2.82
C GLN A 229 11.06 40.89 1.58
N GLY A 230 9.80 41.28 1.79
CA GLY A 230 8.94 41.91 0.77
C GLY A 230 8.14 40.89 -0.04
N GLN A 231 7.00 41.36 -0.56
CA GLN A 231 6.00 40.53 -1.24
C GLN A 231 6.60 39.72 -2.41
N THR A 232 7.29 40.40 -3.33
CA THR A 232 7.80 39.76 -4.56
C THR A 232 8.88 38.72 -4.26
N GLU A 233 9.84 39.03 -3.37
CA GLU A 233 10.93 38.12 -3.01
C GLU A 233 10.42 36.92 -2.23
N LEU A 234 9.41 37.12 -1.36
CA LEU A 234 8.76 36.03 -0.64
C LEU A 234 7.95 35.11 -1.55
N GLU A 235 7.23 35.69 -2.53
CA GLU A 235 6.54 34.89 -3.58
C GLU A 235 7.53 34.05 -4.38
N ASN A 236 8.69 34.57 -4.74
CA ASN A 236 9.75 33.84 -5.43
C ASN A 236 10.35 32.72 -4.55
N ALA A 237 10.43 32.93 -3.24
CA ALA A 237 10.89 31.92 -2.31
C ALA A 237 9.89 30.76 -2.14
N ALA A 238 8.60 31.03 -2.35
CA ALA A 238 7.53 30.04 -2.27
C ALA A 238 7.35 29.24 -3.57
N TYR A 239 7.76 29.82 -4.72
CA TYR A 239 7.72 29.17 -6.03
C TYR A 239 8.81 28.12 -6.17
#